data_150119bcab9a6328892d3dff04bc6b4f
#
_entry.id   150119bcab9a6328892d3dff04bc6b4f
#
_cell.length_a   1.000
_cell.length_b   1.000
_cell.length_c   1.000
_cell.angle_alpha   90.00
_cell.angle_beta   90.00
_cell.angle_gamma   90.00
#
_symmetry.space_group_name_H-M   'P 1'
#
loop_
_entity.id
_entity.type
_entity.pdbx_description
1 polymer ?
#
loop_
_entity_poly.entity_id
_entity_poly.type
_entity_poly.pdbx_seq_one_letter_code
_entity_poly.pdbx_strand_id
1 'polypeptide(L)'
;MNYLNFHNFQLLLKLNYFMIPVSWRKPSKEVLARRLKTVSDQSYGYATPGTIRRGTVPPGYDHDNNRYRLGRGKACFELTKKLLDTWQMFPASWTQVHGPDRPAVGNEVVVVFRFFGLWWQNACRIVYRIDTPVAYGFAYGTLLDHVERGEELFVVEMDATGAVWFRIEAVSRPNRWYVRLGYLFARAGQRRFVRDSFTQMQRLVQQQLQAATHG
;
A
#
# COMPACT_ATOMS: atom_id res chain seq x y z
N MET A 1 -21.24 -33.55 32.83
CA MET A 1 -19.93 -33.49 32.15
C MET A 1 -20.20 -33.25 30.68
N ASN A 2 -20.10 -31.98 30.26
CA ASN A 2 -20.47 -31.54 28.91
C ASN A 2 -19.30 -31.74 27.97
N TYR A 3 -19.41 -32.65 27.02
CA TYR A 3 -18.55 -32.75 25.85
C TYR A 3 -18.84 -31.54 24.95
N LEU A 4 -18.07 -30.50 25.08
CA LEU A 4 -18.00 -29.45 24.10
C LEU A 4 -17.42 -30.06 22.79
N ASN A 5 -18.32 -30.26 21.85
CA ASN A 5 -18.12 -30.95 20.60
C ASN A 5 -16.98 -30.25 19.80
N PHE A 6 -15.86 -30.98 19.60
CA PHE A 6 -14.72 -30.52 18.77
C PHE A 6 -15.16 -30.06 17.37
N HIS A 7 -16.32 -30.53 16.92
CA HIS A 7 -16.96 -30.12 15.68
C HIS A 7 -17.47 -28.67 15.72
N ASN A 8 -17.99 -28.21 16.87
CA ASN A 8 -18.43 -26.83 17.05
C ASN A 8 -17.25 -25.84 17.17
N PHE A 9 -16.10 -26.31 17.70
CA PHE A 9 -14.89 -25.51 17.73
C PHE A 9 -14.29 -25.32 16.33
N GLN A 10 -14.33 -26.36 15.49
CA GLN A 10 -13.95 -26.26 14.07
C GLN A 10 -14.94 -25.39 13.26
N LEU A 11 -16.23 -25.40 13.60
CA LEU A 11 -17.24 -24.54 12.98
C LEU A 11 -17.06 -23.07 13.42
N LEU A 12 -16.71 -22.82 14.68
CA LEU A 12 -16.37 -21.49 15.20
C LEU A 12 -15.06 -20.97 14.58
N LEU A 13 -14.09 -21.83 14.28
CA LEU A 13 -12.88 -21.45 13.52
C LEU A 13 -13.19 -21.21 12.04
N LYS A 14 -14.22 -21.82 11.48
CA LYS A 14 -14.70 -21.53 10.10
C LYS A 14 -15.57 -20.26 10.02
N LEU A 15 -16.24 -19.88 11.11
CA LEU A 15 -17.02 -18.65 11.20
C LEU A 15 -16.19 -17.43 11.62
N ASN A 16 -15.00 -17.62 12.17
CA ASN A 16 -14.05 -16.54 12.43
C ASN A 16 -13.16 -16.28 11.20
N TYR A 17 -13.74 -15.75 10.13
CA TYR A 17 -13.05 -15.16 8.98
C TYR A 17 -12.23 -13.89 9.34
N PHE A 18 -11.83 -13.75 10.58
CA PHE A 18 -10.88 -12.77 11.06
C PHE A 18 -9.51 -13.43 11.26
N MET A 19 -8.92 -13.93 10.18
CA MET A 19 -7.48 -14.19 10.22
C MET A 19 -6.81 -12.85 10.53
N ILE A 20 -6.22 -12.75 11.73
CA ILE A 20 -5.29 -11.65 12.01
C ILE A 20 -4.23 -11.76 10.93
N PRO A 21 -4.04 -10.75 10.06
CA PRO A 21 -3.14 -10.85 8.92
C PRO A 21 -1.68 -10.71 9.36
N VAL A 22 -1.26 -11.52 10.34
CA VAL A 22 0.03 -11.41 11.01
C VAL A 22 0.67 -12.80 11.14
N SER A 23 1.97 -12.87 10.91
CA SER A 23 2.76 -14.09 11.07
C SER A 23 4.17 -13.81 11.62
N TRP A 24 4.75 -14.78 12.35
CA TRP A 24 6.14 -14.71 12.84
C TRP A 24 7.16 -14.91 11.72
N ARG A 25 6.80 -15.68 10.69
CA ARG A 25 7.65 -15.95 9.53
C ARG A 25 7.16 -15.15 8.32
N LYS A 26 8.08 -14.79 7.45
CA LYS A 26 7.74 -14.16 6.17
C LYS A 26 6.79 -15.09 5.41
N PRO A 27 5.61 -14.62 4.98
CA PRO A 27 4.67 -15.44 4.23
C PRO A 27 5.27 -15.86 2.89
N SER A 28 5.05 -17.10 2.50
CA SER A 28 5.46 -17.62 1.19
C SER A 28 4.55 -17.08 0.08
N LYS A 29 5.00 -17.23 -1.18
CA LYS A 29 4.20 -16.82 -2.35
C LYS A 29 2.85 -17.54 -2.40
N GLU A 30 2.81 -18.82 -2.03
CA GLU A 30 1.60 -19.64 -2.02
C GLU A 30 0.60 -19.16 -0.94
N VAL A 31 1.11 -18.75 0.23
CA VAL A 31 0.28 -18.15 1.29
C VAL A 31 -0.34 -16.84 0.78
N LEU A 32 0.45 -15.98 0.13
CA LEU A 32 -0.03 -14.71 -0.40
C LEU A 32 -0.99 -14.89 -1.58
N ALA A 33 -0.74 -15.87 -2.46
CA ALA A 33 -1.66 -16.20 -3.55
C ALA A 33 -3.02 -16.70 -3.02
N ARG A 34 -3.03 -17.55 -1.97
CA ARG A 34 -4.27 -17.95 -1.30
C ARG A 34 -4.96 -16.74 -0.66
N ARG A 35 -4.18 -15.85 -0.05
CA ARG A 35 -4.70 -14.62 0.54
C ARG A 35 -5.43 -13.75 -0.49
N LEU A 36 -4.84 -13.52 -1.66
CA LEU A 36 -5.49 -12.79 -2.76
C LEU A 36 -6.85 -13.40 -3.13
N LYS A 37 -6.93 -14.74 -3.25
CA LYS A 37 -8.21 -15.42 -3.55
C LYS A 37 -9.27 -15.23 -2.46
N THR A 38 -8.86 -15.15 -1.19
CA THR A 38 -9.83 -14.96 -0.09
C THR A 38 -10.32 -13.53 0.06
N VAL A 39 -9.66 -12.55 -0.54
CA VAL A 39 -10.03 -11.14 -0.45
C VAL A 39 -10.68 -10.59 -1.72
N SER A 40 -10.74 -11.38 -2.82
CA SER A 40 -11.31 -10.96 -4.10
C SER A 40 -12.75 -10.46 -3.99
N ASP A 41 -13.55 -11.08 -3.13
CA ASP A 41 -14.95 -10.71 -2.93
C ASP A 41 -15.17 -9.72 -1.78
N GLN A 42 -14.10 -9.27 -1.12
CA GLN A 42 -14.24 -8.31 -0.02
C GLN A 42 -14.58 -6.92 -0.55
N SER A 43 -15.46 -6.25 0.19
CA SER A 43 -15.72 -4.83 0.00
C SER A 43 -14.57 -3.98 0.57
N TYR A 44 -14.52 -2.70 0.17
CA TYR A 44 -13.65 -1.73 0.81
C TYR A 44 -13.97 -1.61 2.31
N GLY A 45 -12.96 -1.39 3.13
CA GLY A 45 -13.09 -1.20 4.57
C GLY A 45 -13.66 0.18 4.98
N TYR A 46 -13.98 1.05 4.03
CA TYR A 46 -14.46 2.42 4.22
C TYR A 46 -15.54 2.76 3.18
N ALA A 47 -16.35 3.79 3.47
CA ALA A 47 -17.61 4.00 2.75
C ALA A 47 -17.46 4.65 1.36
N THR A 48 -16.39 5.40 1.12
CA THR A 48 -16.29 6.28 -0.07
C THR A 48 -14.97 6.11 -0.83
N PRO A 49 -14.80 5.02 -1.63
CA PRO A 49 -13.64 4.88 -2.51
C PRO A 49 -13.49 6.09 -3.46
N GLY A 50 -12.24 6.55 -3.66
CA GLY A 50 -11.94 7.77 -4.41
C GLY A 50 -11.94 9.04 -3.55
N THR A 51 -11.83 8.91 -2.23
CA THR A 51 -11.80 10.03 -1.27
C THR A 51 -10.67 11.02 -1.59
N ILE A 52 -9.45 10.55 -1.84
CA ILE A 52 -8.30 11.41 -2.18
C ILE A 52 -8.56 12.14 -3.50
N ARG A 53 -9.07 11.45 -4.52
CA ARG A 53 -9.39 12.07 -5.82
C ARG A 53 -10.43 13.19 -5.73
N ARG A 54 -11.36 13.09 -4.78
CA ARG A 54 -12.38 14.12 -4.52
C ARG A 54 -11.87 15.26 -3.64
N GLY A 55 -10.65 15.14 -3.09
CA GLY A 55 -10.11 16.13 -2.16
C GLY A 55 -10.89 16.23 -0.84
N THR A 56 -11.59 15.15 -0.46
CA THR A 56 -12.41 15.12 0.77
C THR A 56 -11.78 14.25 1.83
N VAL A 57 -11.64 14.76 3.05
CA VAL A 57 -11.16 13.99 4.21
C VAL A 57 -12.35 13.75 5.14
N PRO A 58 -12.79 12.48 5.29
CA PRO A 58 -13.92 12.19 6.19
C PRO A 58 -13.54 12.48 7.65
N PRO A 59 -14.51 12.85 8.50
CA PRO A 59 -14.25 13.10 9.92
C PRO A 59 -13.59 11.90 10.60
N GLY A 60 -12.57 12.18 11.40
CA GLY A 60 -11.83 11.17 12.16
C GLY A 60 -10.80 10.37 11.32
N TYR A 61 -10.49 10.82 10.12
CA TYR A 61 -9.38 10.31 9.33
C TYR A 61 -8.16 11.25 9.43
N ASP A 62 -6.99 10.67 9.49
CA ASP A 62 -5.73 11.38 9.31
C ASP A 62 -5.53 11.64 7.81
N HIS A 63 -4.92 12.79 7.48
CA HIS A 63 -4.55 13.14 6.14
C HIS A 63 -3.06 13.47 6.09
N ASP A 64 -2.31 12.65 5.38
CA ASP A 64 -0.88 12.86 5.13
C ASP A 64 -0.67 13.12 3.64
N ASN A 65 0.06 14.19 3.32
CA ASN A 65 0.41 14.53 1.95
C ASN A 65 1.91 14.86 1.92
N ASN A 66 2.70 13.96 1.35
CA ASN A 66 4.15 14.04 1.34
C ASN A 66 4.65 14.09 -0.10
N ARG A 67 5.47 15.09 -0.46
CA ARG A 67 5.95 15.32 -1.80
C ARG A 67 7.46 15.58 -1.79
N TYR A 68 8.20 14.84 -2.64
CA TYR A 68 9.66 14.93 -2.73
C TYR A 68 10.10 15.03 -4.18
N ARG A 69 11.10 15.86 -4.44
CA ARG A 69 11.70 16.01 -5.75
C ARG A 69 12.64 14.84 -6.05
N LEU A 70 12.42 14.15 -7.18
CA LEU A 70 13.26 13.06 -7.65
C LEU A 70 14.31 13.51 -8.67
N GLY A 71 13.99 14.53 -9.48
CA GLY A 71 14.87 14.98 -10.52
C GLY A 71 14.21 16.00 -11.44
N ARG A 72 14.56 15.94 -12.74
CA ARG A 72 14.05 16.87 -13.76
C ARG A 72 13.96 16.20 -15.14
N GLY A 73 13.00 16.66 -15.93
CA GLY A 73 12.85 16.34 -17.35
C GLY A 73 12.10 15.03 -17.63
N LYS A 74 11.77 14.86 -18.92
CA LYS A 74 10.92 13.77 -19.40
C LYS A 74 11.52 12.38 -19.11
N ALA A 75 12.83 12.21 -19.26
CA ALA A 75 13.49 10.95 -18.98
C ALA A 75 13.30 10.51 -17.51
N CYS A 76 13.46 11.43 -16.55
CA CYS A 76 13.20 11.18 -15.13
C CYS A 76 11.72 10.84 -14.88
N PHE A 77 10.78 11.54 -15.51
CA PHE A 77 9.35 11.29 -15.40
C PHE A 77 8.98 9.88 -15.90
N GLU A 78 9.40 9.53 -17.14
CA GLU A 78 9.10 8.22 -17.74
C GLU A 78 9.77 7.06 -16.98
N LEU A 79 10.97 7.26 -16.47
CA LEU A 79 11.61 6.28 -15.59
C LEU A 79 10.82 6.07 -14.31
N THR A 80 10.38 7.14 -13.66
CA THR A 80 9.62 7.04 -12.42
C THR A 80 8.26 6.36 -12.63
N LYS A 81 7.60 6.57 -13.79
CA LYS A 81 6.40 5.81 -14.17
C LYS A 81 6.66 4.31 -14.17
N LYS A 82 7.76 3.85 -14.80
CA LYS A 82 8.14 2.44 -14.83
C LYS A 82 8.40 1.88 -13.42
N LEU A 83 9.03 2.67 -12.56
CA LEU A 83 9.26 2.27 -11.18
C LEU A 83 7.96 2.13 -10.38
N LEU A 84 6.96 3.00 -10.60
CA LEU A 84 5.63 2.86 -10.02
C LEU A 84 4.91 1.61 -10.54
N ASP A 85 4.93 1.36 -11.84
CA ASP A 85 4.32 0.19 -12.46
C ASP A 85 4.87 -1.14 -11.91
N THR A 86 6.13 -1.17 -11.48
CA THR A 86 6.80 -2.36 -10.95
C THR A 86 6.92 -2.37 -9.42
N TRP A 87 6.10 -1.58 -8.73
CA TRP A 87 6.01 -1.53 -7.26
C TRP A 87 7.31 -1.13 -6.54
N GLN A 88 8.24 -0.46 -7.24
CA GLN A 88 9.55 -0.13 -6.70
C GLN A 88 9.53 0.94 -5.59
N MET A 89 8.39 1.61 -5.37
CA MET A 89 8.22 2.53 -4.25
C MET A 89 8.08 1.81 -2.90
N PHE A 90 7.91 0.50 -2.88
CA PHE A 90 7.89 -0.28 -1.63
C PHE A 90 9.31 -0.66 -1.22
N PRO A 91 9.80 -0.22 -0.02
CA PRO A 91 11.16 -0.52 0.45
C PRO A 91 11.40 -2.01 0.63
N ALA A 92 12.17 -2.63 -0.28
CA ALA A 92 12.35 -4.08 -0.35
C ALA A 92 12.98 -4.72 0.91
N SER A 93 13.64 -3.90 1.76
CA SER A 93 14.27 -4.38 3.00
C SER A 93 13.27 -4.88 4.05
N TRP A 94 12.03 -4.36 4.05
CA TRP A 94 11.03 -4.70 5.06
C TRP A 94 9.59 -4.71 4.53
N THR A 95 9.39 -4.44 3.24
CA THR A 95 8.08 -4.51 2.58
C THR A 95 8.11 -5.43 1.37
N GLN A 96 6.96 -5.88 0.94
CA GLN A 96 6.75 -6.64 -0.29
C GLN A 96 5.32 -6.44 -0.76
N VAL A 97 5.12 -6.32 -2.07
CA VAL A 97 3.78 -6.37 -2.69
C VAL A 97 3.62 -7.71 -3.39
N HIS A 98 2.47 -8.34 -3.19
CA HIS A 98 2.06 -9.54 -3.92
C HIS A 98 0.74 -9.27 -4.61
N GLY A 99 0.71 -9.42 -5.92
CA GLY A 99 -0.42 -9.11 -6.80
C GLY A 99 0.01 -9.12 -8.25
N PRO A 100 -0.74 -8.48 -9.14
CA PRO A 100 -0.38 -8.36 -10.55
C PRO A 100 0.92 -7.56 -10.73
N ASP A 101 1.61 -7.82 -11.85
CA ASP A 101 2.88 -7.17 -12.18
C ASP A 101 2.74 -5.63 -12.28
N ARG A 102 1.55 -5.16 -12.68
CA ARG A 102 1.25 -3.72 -12.80
C ARG A 102 -0.06 -3.37 -12.11
N PRO A 103 -0.17 -2.19 -11.47
CA PRO A 103 -1.42 -1.74 -10.88
C PRO A 103 -2.47 -1.47 -11.97
N ALA A 104 -3.62 -2.12 -11.87
CA ALA A 104 -4.79 -1.86 -12.71
C ALA A 104 -6.04 -1.74 -11.84
N VAL A 105 -6.99 -0.88 -12.23
CA VAL A 105 -8.22 -0.66 -11.47
C VAL A 105 -8.96 -1.96 -11.23
N GLY A 106 -9.38 -2.19 -10.00
CA GLY A 106 -10.05 -3.41 -9.57
C GLY A 106 -9.10 -4.55 -9.14
N ASN A 107 -7.81 -4.48 -9.46
CA ASN A 107 -6.88 -5.50 -9.00
C ASN A 107 -6.66 -5.44 -7.48
N GLU A 108 -6.66 -6.60 -6.85
CA GLU A 108 -6.23 -6.75 -5.46
C GLU A 108 -4.72 -6.95 -5.36
N VAL A 109 -4.18 -6.43 -4.26
CA VAL A 109 -2.80 -6.62 -3.86
C VAL A 109 -2.73 -6.91 -2.37
N VAL A 110 -1.75 -7.72 -1.97
CA VAL A 110 -1.40 -7.89 -0.56
C VAL A 110 -0.09 -7.17 -0.30
N VAL A 111 -0.17 -6.10 0.46
CA VAL A 111 1.00 -5.38 0.96
C VAL A 111 1.48 -6.07 2.23
N VAL A 112 2.71 -6.57 2.19
CA VAL A 112 3.35 -7.25 3.32
C VAL A 112 4.43 -6.36 3.88
N PHE A 113 4.46 -6.20 5.19
CA PHE A 113 5.53 -5.45 5.84
C PHE A 113 5.95 -6.08 7.18
N ARG A 114 7.22 -5.90 7.54
CA ARG A 114 7.76 -6.34 8.82
C ARG A 114 7.76 -5.21 9.82
N PHE A 115 7.03 -5.38 10.94
CA PHE A 115 6.96 -4.39 12.00
C PHE A 115 6.89 -5.09 13.36
N PHE A 116 7.70 -4.65 14.33
CA PHE A 116 7.86 -5.31 15.65
C PHE A 116 8.15 -6.81 15.57
N GLY A 117 9.01 -7.22 14.63
CA GLY A 117 9.37 -8.64 14.45
C GLY A 117 8.31 -9.48 13.74
N LEU A 118 7.11 -8.97 13.55
CA LEU A 118 5.98 -9.65 12.91
C LEU A 118 5.83 -9.22 11.44
N TRP A 119 5.31 -10.13 10.62
CA TRP A 119 4.94 -9.87 9.24
C TRP A 119 3.44 -9.63 9.16
N TRP A 120 3.08 -8.46 8.68
CA TRP A 120 1.70 -8.00 8.50
C TRP A 120 1.30 -8.12 7.03
N GLN A 121 0.10 -8.63 6.77
CA GLN A 121 -0.43 -8.85 5.42
C GLN A 121 -1.70 -8.02 5.24
N ASN A 122 -1.59 -6.93 4.52
CA ASN A 122 -2.67 -5.97 4.33
C ASN A 122 -3.23 -6.05 2.91
N ALA A 123 -4.51 -6.39 2.78
CA ALA A 123 -5.16 -6.47 1.49
C ALA A 123 -5.73 -5.11 1.07
N CYS A 124 -5.43 -4.73 -0.17
CA CYS A 124 -5.89 -3.50 -0.80
C CYS A 124 -6.42 -3.80 -2.21
N ARG A 125 -7.22 -2.89 -2.76
CA ARG A 125 -7.67 -2.93 -4.16
C ARG A 125 -7.42 -1.59 -4.81
N ILE A 126 -6.95 -1.61 -6.08
CA ILE A 126 -6.72 -0.39 -6.85
C ILE A 126 -8.05 0.29 -7.13
N VAL A 127 -8.19 1.54 -6.69
CA VAL A 127 -9.43 2.33 -6.81
C VAL A 127 -9.47 3.09 -8.13
N TYR A 128 -8.36 3.75 -8.48
CA TYR A 128 -8.22 4.49 -9.73
C TYR A 128 -6.75 4.62 -10.14
N ARG A 129 -6.56 5.03 -11.39
CA ARG A 129 -5.25 5.42 -11.95
C ARG A 129 -5.30 6.87 -12.41
N ILE A 130 -4.12 7.47 -12.45
CA ILE A 130 -3.83 8.78 -13.09
C ILE A 130 -2.87 8.48 -14.23
N ASP A 131 -3.20 8.92 -15.45
CA ASP A 131 -2.34 8.79 -16.61
C ASP A 131 -2.58 10.00 -17.51
N THR A 132 -1.75 11.00 -17.33
CA THR A 132 -1.76 12.26 -18.10
C THR A 132 -0.35 12.56 -18.57
N PRO A 133 -0.15 13.55 -19.48
CA PRO A 133 1.20 13.93 -19.91
C PRO A 133 2.13 14.41 -18.80
N VAL A 134 1.58 14.85 -17.66
CA VAL A 134 2.34 15.44 -16.54
C VAL A 134 2.10 14.79 -15.17
N ALA A 135 1.23 13.80 -15.09
CA ALA A 135 0.98 13.07 -13.84
C ALA A 135 0.67 11.60 -14.13
N TYR A 136 1.26 10.70 -13.36
CA TYR A 136 1.09 9.26 -13.49
C TYR A 136 1.11 8.57 -12.14
N GLY A 137 0.16 7.68 -11.91
CA GLY A 137 0.10 6.95 -10.64
C GLY A 137 -1.19 6.19 -10.44
N PHE A 138 -1.40 5.76 -9.20
CA PHE A 138 -2.60 5.03 -8.80
C PHE A 138 -2.87 5.22 -7.32
N ALA A 139 -4.12 5.03 -6.92
CA ALA A 139 -4.52 4.89 -5.53
C ALA A 139 -5.05 3.50 -5.27
N TYR A 140 -4.70 2.94 -4.12
CA TYR A 140 -5.37 1.77 -3.58
C TYR A 140 -6.19 2.11 -2.34
N GLY A 141 -7.25 1.36 -2.13
CA GLY A 141 -8.10 1.42 -0.95
C GLY A 141 -8.01 0.13 -0.14
N THR A 142 -8.07 0.26 1.17
CA THR A 142 -8.01 -0.87 2.10
C THR A 142 -9.27 -1.73 2.03
N LEU A 143 -9.13 -3.06 2.10
CA LEU A 143 -10.23 -4.00 2.21
C LEU A 143 -10.65 -4.20 3.69
N LEU A 144 -11.76 -4.91 3.93
CA LEU A 144 -12.39 -5.03 5.25
C LEU A 144 -11.47 -5.52 6.37
N ASP A 145 -10.53 -6.40 6.07
CA ASP A 145 -9.63 -7.01 7.05
C ASP A 145 -8.30 -6.28 7.24
N HIS A 146 -8.09 -5.20 6.51
CA HIS A 146 -6.92 -4.34 6.67
C HIS A 146 -6.86 -3.74 8.08
N VAL A 147 -5.66 -3.52 8.61
CA VAL A 147 -5.44 -2.92 9.94
C VAL A 147 -5.87 -1.46 10.02
N GLU A 148 -5.91 -0.77 8.89
CA GLU A 148 -6.42 0.59 8.71
C GLU A 148 -7.59 0.64 7.73
N ARG A 149 -8.29 1.78 7.69
CA ARG A 149 -9.36 2.08 6.73
C ARG A 149 -9.02 3.35 5.99
N GLY A 150 -9.00 3.30 4.66
CA GLY A 150 -8.75 4.48 3.84
C GLY A 150 -8.08 4.19 2.51
N GLU A 151 -7.47 5.22 1.97
CA GLU A 151 -6.78 5.20 0.67
C GLU A 151 -5.36 5.69 0.80
N GLU A 152 -4.50 5.22 -0.10
CA GLU A 152 -3.16 5.75 -0.31
C GLU A 152 -2.90 5.90 -1.81
N LEU A 153 -2.43 7.07 -2.20
CA LEU A 153 -2.10 7.47 -3.56
C LEU A 153 -0.58 7.55 -3.72
N PHE A 154 -0.09 6.94 -4.77
CA PHE A 154 1.28 7.06 -5.25
C PHE A 154 1.25 7.72 -6.62
N VAL A 155 1.86 8.88 -6.76
CA VAL A 155 1.85 9.62 -8.03
C VAL A 155 3.20 10.29 -8.28
N VAL A 156 3.66 10.22 -9.52
CA VAL A 156 4.73 11.07 -10.05
C VAL A 156 4.10 12.22 -10.82
N GLU A 157 4.62 13.44 -10.62
CA GLU A 157 4.15 14.66 -11.24
C GLU A 157 5.33 15.41 -11.84
N MET A 158 5.16 16.00 -13.03
CA MET A 158 6.13 16.89 -13.64
C MET A 158 5.51 18.29 -13.74
N ASP A 159 6.10 19.26 -13.07
CA ASP A 159 5.60 20.64 -13.09
C ASP A 159 6.04 21.41 -14.35
N ALA A 160 5.53 22.64 -14.50
CA ALA A 160 5.82 23.49 -15.65
C ALA A 160 7.31 23.85 -15.79
N THR A 161 8.11 23.74 -14.72
CA THR A 161 9.56 23.94 -14.78
C THR A 161 10.30 22.68 -15.23
N GLY A 162 9.60 21.56 -15.40
CA GLY A 162 10.14 20.26 -15.69
C GLY A 162 10.69 19.53 -14.46
N ALA A 163 10.47 20.02 -13.23
CA ALA A 163 10.85 19.28 -12.03
C ALA A 163 9.90 18.09 -11.83
N VAL A 164 10.47 16.94 -11.50
CA VAL A 164 9.77 15.67 -11.29
C VAL A 164 9.65 15.40 -9.80
N TRP A 165 8.44 15.18 -9.35
CA TRP A 165 8.06 14.99 -7.97
C TRP A 165 7.40 13.64 -7.78
N PHE A 166 7.73 12.96 -6.69
CA PHE A 166 7.00 11.81 -6.22
C PHE A 166 6.18 12.21 -5.00
N ARG A 167 4.89 11.89 -5.02
CA ARG A 167 3.96 12.20 -3.93
C ARG A 167 3.32 10.92 -3.41
N ILE A 168 3.29 10.81 -2.09
CA ILE A 168 2.51 9.82 -1.35
C ILE A 168 1.49 10.57 -0.53
N GLU A 169 0.21 10.30 -0.79
CA GLU A 169 -0.90 10.90 -0.06
C GLU A 169 -1.77 9.80 0.54
N ALA A 170 -2.05 9.89 1.82
CA ALA A 170 -2.86 8.91 2.54
C ALA A 170 -3.98 9.60 3.30
N VAL A 171 -5.18 9.03 3.20
CA VAL A 171 -6.33 9.38 4.03
C VAL A 171 -6.76 8.11 4.73
N SER A 172 -6.43 7.95 6.01
CA SER A 172 -6.66 6.71 6.73
C SER A 172 -7.01 6.91 8.21
N ARG A 173 -7.58 5.87 8.82
CA ARG A 173 -7.77 5.76 10.27
C ARG A 173 -7.58 4.31 10.72
N PRO A 174 -7.23 4.07 12.00
CA PRO A 174 -7.18 2.74 12.56
C PRO A 174 -8.50 1.98 12.43
N ASN A 175 -8.46 0.76 11.86
CA ASN A 175 -9.61 -0.13 11.73
C ASN A 175 -9.81 -1.00 12.98
N ARG A 176 -8.72 -1.41 13.65
CA ARG A 176 -8.71 -2.36 14.74
C ARG A 176 -8.43 -1.67 16.07
N TRP A 177 -9.06 -2.14 17.15
CA TRP A 177 -8.88 -1.57 18.48
C TRP A 177 -7.42 -1.61 18.95
N TYR A 178 -6.68 -2.69 18.64
CA TYR A 178 -5.27 -2.80 18.99
C TYR A 178 -4.38 -1.82 18.20
N VAL A 179 -4.74 -1.47 16.96
CA VAL A 179 -4.06 -0.42 16.18
C VAL A 179 -4.34 0.95 16.79
N ARG A 180 -5.56 1.16 17.32
CA ARG A 180 -5.91 2.40 18.05
C ARG A 180 -5.09 2.53 19.33
N LEU A 181 -4.89 1.45 20.09
CA LEU A 181 -4.00 1.46 21.26
C LEU A 181 -2.55 1.72 20.86
N GLY A 182 -2.09 1.14 19.75
CA GLY A 182 -0.75 1.34 19.19
C GLY A 182 -0.63 2.52 18.21
N TYR A 183 -1.53 3.49 18.25
CA TYR A 183 -1.63 4.57 17.25
C TYR A 183 -0.31 5.28 16.97
N LEU A 184 0.42 5.66 18.01
CA LEU A 184 1.73 6.35 17.87
C LEU A 184 2.75 5.48 17.12
N PHE A 185 2.73 4.17 17.35
CA PHE A 185 3.60 3.22 16.65
C PHE A 185 3.16 3.03 15.19
N ALA A 186 1.85 2.95 14.93
CA ALA A 186 1.32 2.90 13.56
C ALA A 186 1.75 4.15 12.79
N ARG A 187 1.61 5.34 13.36
CA ARG A 187 2.07 6.61 12.78
C ARG A 187 3.59 6.65 12.54
N ALA A 188 4.38 6.09 13.46
CA ALA A 188 5.82 5.97 13.28
C ALA A 188 6.16 5.03 12.09
N GLY A 189 5.44 3.92 11.95
CA GLY A 189 5.53 3.00 10.81
C GLY A 189 5.21 3.67 9.48
N GLN A 190 4.13 4.44 9.41
CA GLN A 190 3.73 5.22 8.22
C GLN A 190 4.81 6.25 7.84
N ARG A 191 5.29 7.04 8.81
CA ARG A 191 6.39 8.01 8.55
C ARG A 191 7.67 7.31 8.08
N ARG A 192 8.01 6.15 8.65
CA ARG A 192 9.13 5.34 8.18
C ARG A 192 8.91 4.89 6.73
N PHE A 193 7.72 4.38 6.40
CA PHE A 193 7.39 3.94 5.04
C PHE A 193 7.59 5.08 4.04
N VAL A 194 7.00 6.24 4.30
CA VAL A 194 7.14 7.42 3.45
C VAL A 194 8.61 7.77 3.21
N ARG A 195 9.39 7.93 4.27
CA ARG A 195 10.82 8.27 4.18
C ARG A 195 11.61 7.23 3.39
N ASP A 196 11.44 5.94 3.70
CA ASP A 196 12.21 4.86 3.08
C ASP A 196 11.79 4.67 1.62
N SER A 197 10.51 4.87 1.28
CA SER A 197 9.97 4.89 -0.08
C SER A 197 10.62 5.98 -0.93
N PHE A 198 10.70 7.21 -0.43
CA PHE A 198 11.37 8.31 -1.12
C PHE A 198 12.86 8.04 -1.33
N THR A 199 13.55 7.59 -0.28
CA THR A 199 14.98 7.25 -0.36
C THR A 199 15.23 6.19 -1.43
N GLN A 200 14.40 5.16 -1.49
CA GLN A 200 14.51 4.10 -2.49
C GLN A 200 14.25 4.63 -3.89
N MET A 201 13.17 5.38 -4.09
CA MET A 201 12.82 5.95 -5.40
C MET A 201 13.91 6.91 -5.90
N GLN A 202 14.42 7.79 -5.05
CA GLN A 202 15.51 8.70 -5.38
C GLN A 202 16.77 7.94 -5.83
N ARG A 203 17.17 6.92 -5.06
CA ARG A 203 18.32 6.08 -5.39
C ARG A 203 18.16 5.40 -6.74
N LEU A 204 17.01 4.75 -6.99
CA LEU A 204 16.75 4.03 -8.24
C LEU A 204 16.73 4.97 -9.44
N VAL A 205 16.11 6.14 -9.32
CA VAL A 205 16.09 7.16 -10.38
C VAL A 205 17.51 7.64 -10.69
N GLN A 206 18.31 7.98 -9.69
CA GLN A 206 19.69 8.43 -9.88
C GLN A 206 20.56 7.36 -10.54
N GLN A 207 20.51 6.13 -10.05
CA GLN A 207 21.30 5.03 -10.60
C GLN A 207 20.97 4.74 -12.06
N GLN A 208 19.68 4.69 -12.42
CA GLN A 208 19.28 4.35 -13.78
C GLN A 208 19.50 5.50 -14.78
N LEU A 209 19.34 6.75 -14.35
CA LEU A 209 19.65 7.90 -15.20
C LEU A 209 21.17 7.99 -15.47
N GLN A 210 22.01 7.75 -14.45
CA GLN A 210 23.46 7.70 -14.63
C GLN A 210 23.90 6.58 -15.59
N ALA A 211 23.35 5.37 -15.44
CA ALA A 211 23.63 4.26 -16.33
C ALA A 211 23.25 4.57 -17.78
N ALA A 212 22.12 5.24 -18.02
CA ALA A 212 21.69 5.66 -19.36
C ALA A 212 22.55 6.77 -19.99
N THR A 213 23.37 7.49 -19.21
CA THR A 213 24.26 8.55 -19.72
C THR A 213 25.65 8.00 -20.09
N HIS A 214 26.02 6.81 -19.57
CA HIS A 214 27.35 6.21 -19.77
C HIS A 214 27.31 4.98 -20.69
N GLY A 215 26.18 4.58 -21.19
CA GLY A 215 25.98 3.50 -22.17
C GLY A 215 25.51 4.05 -23.52
#